data_a2081c0eced1642f0f1a7498bb44f3db
#
_entry.id   a2081c0eced1642f0f1a7498bb44f3db
#
_cell.length_a   1.000
_cell.length_b   1.000
_cell.length_c   1.000
_cell.angle_alpha   90.00
_cell.angle_beta   90.00
_cell.angle_gamma   90.00
#
_symmetry.space_group_name_H-M   'P 1'
#
loop_
_entity.id
_entity.type
_entity.pdbx_description
1 polymer ?
#
loop_
_entity_poly.entity_id
_entity_poly.type
_entity_poly.pdbx_seq_one_letter_code
_entity_poly.pdbx_strand_id
1 'polypeptide(L)'
;MNKLKNGSQNKTLTSQATNIAGKALEKTKEAAQSIKDIGGKITNAAKEGVGAVQQKVSNVAGSEQIKGPLTKWTAMTEEFLTANTAISTFVGFFLCLLLFIIIFQIGMGFIQNLFGANYNPYIINGMVASDVTTVISANPNIDNSVPIYRSVDANQGLEFTWNVWFMINNGKNSGIVNNRIFSKGLNDQKYLSYNGDEPEYLNVSPGLFVTNFTTNKLVNLTLVMNTFDSSQNTSPTIEKISISNIPIQKWICCTIRVQGKTVDIYINGLLKQRKNLINLPRQNYYDTYIGEEAGMTGYISSLRYYGYAVGYDEVQSLFASGPSLKMITTTSMPETSDYLSMNWYTS
;
A
#
# COMPACT_ATOMS: atom_id res chain seq x y z
N MET A 1 46.60 -3.04 59.32
CA MET A 1 46.80 -4.10 58.24
C MET A 1 45.90 -3.85 57.02
N ASN A 2 45.87 -2.64 56.41
CA ASN A 2 44.95 -2.32 55.34
C ASN A 2 45.59 -1.45 54.21
N LYS A 3 46.89 -1.45 54.03
CA LYS A 3 47.58 -0.67 52.98
C LYS A 3 48.28 -1.51 51.87
N LEU A 4 48.23 -2.84 51.93
CA LEU A 4 48.92 -3.72 50.95
C LEU A 4 48.01 -4.40 49.93
N LYS A 5 46.67 -4.22 50.00
CA LYS A 5 45.74 -4.83 49.00
C LYS A 5 45.41 -3.93 47.82
N ASN A 6 45.61 -2.63 47.87
CA ASN A 6 45.27 -1.71 46.78
C ASN A 6 46.32 -1.59 45.66
N GLY A 7 47.56 -2.01 45.92
CA GLY A 7 48.63 -1.95 44.91
C GLY A 7 48.59 -3.07 43.87
N SER A 8 48.01 -4.21 44.20
CA SER A 8 47.93 -5.37 43.32
C SER A 8 46.77 -5.27 42.30
N GLN A 9 45.61 -4.69 42.72
CA GLN A 9 44.47 -4.53 41.84
C GLN A 9 44.70 -3.45 40.78
N ASN A 10 45.41 -2.37 41.07
CA ASN A 10 45.71 -1.31 40.09
C ASN A 10 46.70 -1.77 39.02
N LYS A 11 47.64 -2.67 39.31
CA LYS A 11 48.57 -3.23 38.32
C LYS A 11 47.85 -4.20 37.33
N THR A 12 46.84 -4.92 37.82
CA THR A 12 46.04 -5.84 36.97
C THR A 12 45.10 -5.09 36.04
N LEU A 13 44.49 -4.00 36.48
CA LEU A 13 43.60 -3.14 35.69
C LEU A 13 44.39 -2.39 34.58
N THR A 14 45.57 -1.91 34.90
CA THR A 14 46.43 -1.21 33.92
C THR A 14 46.98 -2.17 32.86
N SER A 15 47.31 -3.40 33.20
CA SER A 15 47.74 -4.42 32.25
C SER A 15 46.57 -4.92 31.34
N GLN A 16 45.37 -4.98 31.88
CA GLN A 16 44.19 -5.30 31.09
C GLN A 16 43.82 -4.18 30.13
N ALA A 17 43.88 -2.92 30.56
CA ALA A 17 43.62 -1.78 29.73
C ALA A 17 44.61 -1.63 28.54
N THR A 18 45.90 -1.84 28.79
CA THR A 18 46.94 -1.86 27.74
C THR A 18 46.78 -3.02 26.78
N ASN A 19 46.31 -4.19 27.23
CA ASN A 19 46.03 -5.32 26.35
C ASN A 19 44.80 -5.11 25.45
N ILE A 20 43.77 -4.45 25.98
CA ILE A 20 42.55 -4.07 25.23
C ILE A 20 42.88 -2.99 24.21
N ALA A 21 43.66 -1.98 24.57
CA ALA A 21 44.11 -0.94 23.66
C ALA A 21 45.03 -1.51 22.53
N GLY A 22 45.90 -2.44 22.84
CA GLY A 22 46.73 -3.14 21.84
C GLY A 22 45.89 -3.92 20.83
N LYS A 23 44.91 -4.72 21.31
CA LYS A 23 43.98 -5.45 20.44
C LYS A 23 43.08 -4.56 19.60
N ALA A 24 42.65 -3.40 20.13
CA ALA A 24 41.88 -2.42 19.37
C ALA A 24 42.72 -1.76 18.28
N LEU A 25 44.01 -1.48 18.54
CA LEU A 25 44.93 -0.91 17.55
C LEU A 25 45.23 -1.90 16.43
N GLU A 26 45.41 -3.20 16.75
CA GLU A 26 45.63 -4.27 15.78
C GLU A 26 44.39 -4.42 14.86
N LYS A 27 43.19 -4.48 15.43
CA LYS A 27 41.95 -4.55 14.64
C LYS A 27 41.76 -3.32 13.75
N THR A 28 42.18 -2.14 14.17
CA THR A 28 42.11 -0.92 13.36
C THR A 28 43.10 -0.96 12.21
N LYS A 29 44.27 -1.53 12.40
CA LYS A 29 45.27 -1.75 11.32
C LYS A 29 44.78 -2.79 10.30
N GLU A 30 44.19 -3.89 10.75
CA GLU A 30 43.59 -4.91 9.88
C GLU A 30 42.42 -4.36 9.08
N ALA A 31 41.58 -3.56 9.71
CA ALA A 31 40.47 -2.85 9.00
C ALA A 31 40.99 -1.86 7.97
N ALA A 32 42.04 -1.10 8.28
CA ALA A 32 42.66 -0.17 7.33
C ALA A 32 43.31 -0.89 6.14
N GLN A 33 43.92 -2.06 6.37
CA GLN A 33 44.48 -2.90 5.31
C GLN A 33 43.36 -3.47 4.43
N SER A 34 42.28 -3.97 5.03
CA SER A 34 41.11 -4.49 4.31
C SER A 34 40.46 -3.44 3.44
N ILE A 35 40.36 -2.18 3.93
CA ILE A 35 39.85 -1.03 3.15
C ILE A 35 40.75 -0.74 1.95
N LYS A 36 42.07 -0.82 2.13
CA LYS A 36 43.03 -0.62 1.05
C LYS A 36 42.95 -1.70 -0.02
N ASP A 37 42.75 -2.94 0.39
CA ASP A 37 42.58 -4.08 -0.52
C ASP A 37 41.23 -4.03 -1.26
N ILE A 38 40.17 -3.61 -0.59
CA ILE A 38 38.85 -3.39 -1.20
C ILE A 38 38.95 -2.23 -2.20
N GLY A 39 39.61 -1.12 -1.86
CA GLY A 39 39.87 0.00 -2.77
C GLY A 39 40.63 -0.44 -4.04
N GLY A 40 41.64 -1.30 -3.90
CA GLY A 40 42.35 -1.88 -5.04
C GLY A 40 41.48 -2.79 -5.91
N LYS A 41 40.61 -3.59 -5.31
CA LYS A 41 39.65 -4.44 -6.06
C LYS A 41 38.58 -3.62 -6.77
N ILE A 42 38.09 -2.54 -6.16
CA ILE A 42 37.10 -1.65 -6.77
C ILE A 42 37.71 -0.90 -7.98
N THR A 43 38.96 -0.42 -7.87
CA THR A 43 39.64 0.23 -9.01
C THR A 43 39.90 -0.73 -10.16
N ASN A 44 40.22 -1.99 -9.88
CA ASN A 44 40.40 -3.00 -10.92
C ASN A 44 39.07 -3.40 -11.56
N ALA A 45 38.01 -3.62 -10.75
CA ALA A 45 36.68 -3.91 -11.26
C ALA A 45 36.07 -2.74 -12.06
N ALA A 46 36.37 -1.50 -11.65
CA ALA A 46 35.97 -0.32 -12.43
C ALA A 46 36.70 -0.24 -13.78
N LYS A 47 38.00 -0.57 -13.82
CA LYS A 47 38.76 -0.63 -15.08
C LYS A 47 38.26 -1.74 -16.01
N GLU A 48 37.95 -2.93 -15.46
CA GLU A 48 37.37 -4.02 -16.24
C GLU A 48 35.94 -3.70 -16.70
N GLY A 49 35.11 -3.07 -15.85
CA GLY A 49 33.76 -2.64 -16.20
C GLY A 49 33.75 -1.57 -17.31
N VAL A 50 34.64 -0.59 -17.26
CA VAL A 50 34.80 0.43 -18.32
C VAL A 50 35.28 -0.22 -19.63
N GLY A 51 36.22 -1.16 -19.55
CA GLY A 51 36.68 -1.91 -20.73
C GLY A 51 35.57 -2.76 -21.37
N ALA A 52 34.76 -3.43 -20.57
CA ALA A 52 33.63 -4.23 -21.06
C ALA A 52 32.51 -3.37 -21.66
N VAL A 53 32.24 -2.19 -21.09
CA VAL A 53 31.27 -1.21 -21.62
C VAL A 53 31.81 -0.62 -22.92
N GLN A 54 33.10 -0.26 -23.01
CA GLN A 54 33.73 0.21 -24.23
C GLN A 54 33.65 -0.83 -25.37
N GLN A 55 33.86 -2.10 -25.05
CA GLN A 55 33.78 -3.19 -26.05
C GLN A 55 32.33 -3.43 -26.50
N LYS A 56 31.33 -3.33 -25.61
CA LYS A 56 29.92 -3.44 -25.98
C LYS A 56 29.42 -2.22 -26.76
N VAL A 57 29.84 -1.01 -26.38
CA VAL A 57 29.46 0.23 -27.09
C VAL A 57 30.10 0.29 -28.48
N SER A 58 31.33 -0.21 -28.66
CA SER A 58 31.96 -0.29 -29.97
C SER A 58 31.26 -1.27 -30.92
N ASN A 59 30.60 -2.29 -30.39
CA ASN A 59 29.87 -3.28 -31.19
C ASN A 59 28.43 -2.85 -31.53
N VAL A 60 27.85 -1.91 -30.78
CA VAL A 60 26.47 -1.42 -31.01
C VAL A 60 26.42 -0.10 -31.81
N ALA A 61 27.49 0.70 -31.75
CA ALA A 61 27.51 2.02 -32.38
C ALA A 61 28.23 1.99 -33.73
N GLY A 62 27.48 1.73 -34.79
CA GLY A 62 27.90 2.00 -36.17
C GLY A 62 27.95 3.49 -36.52
N SER A 63 28.06 4.43 -35.58
CA SER A 63 28.13 5.86 -35.81
C SER A 63 29.38 6.47 -35.16
N GLU A 64 30.29 6.96 -36.00
CA GLU A 64 31.50 7.67 -35.60
C GLU A 64 31.27 8.94 -34.75
N GLN A 65 30.04 9.45 -34.72
CA GLN A 65 29.67 10.69 -34.00
C GLN A 65 29.66 10.56 -32.46
N ILE A 66 29.57 9.37 -31.89
CA ILE A 66 29.53 9.15 -30.42
C ILE A 66 30.91 8.84 -29.87
N LYS A 67 31.86 8.37 -30.70
CA LYS A 67 33.22 7.99 -30.25
C LYS A 67 34.06 9.18 -29.80
N GLY A 68 33.92 10.33 -30.43
CA GLY A 68 34.76 11.52 -30.16
C GLY A 68 34.56 12.12 -28.75
N PRO A 69 33.35 12.34 -28.26
CA PRO A 69 33.12 12.87 -26.91
C PRO A 69 33.48 11.89 -25.80
N LEU A 70 33.16 10.60 -25.95
CA LEU A 70 33.42 9.59 -24.91
C LEU A 70 34.91 9.34 -24.67
N THR A 71 35.71 9.26 -25.75
CA THR A 71 37.18 9.10 -25.65
C THR A 71 37.89 10.34 -25.07
N LYS A 72 37.37 11.55 -25.32
CA LYS A 72 37.84 12.73 -24.65
C LYS A 72 37.54 12.77 -23.16
N TRP A 73 36.33 12.35 -22.77
CA TRP A 73 35.94 12.24 -21.34
C TRP A 73 36.77 11.19 -20.59
N THR A 74 37.03 10.03 -21.19
CA THR A 74 37.87 8.99 -20.56
C THR A 74 39.32 9.41 -20.44
N ALA A 75 39.89 10.09 -21.46
CA ALA A 75 41.27 10.63 -21.41
C ALA A 75 41.40 11.76 -20.36
N MET A 76 40.44 12.68 -20.29
CA MET A 76 40.41 13.74 -19.27
C MET A 76 40.26 13.18 -17.85
N THR A 77 39.48 12.13 -17.66
CA THR A 77 39.34 11.46 -16.34
C THR A 77 40.62 10.71 -15.95
N GLU A 78 41.30 10.04 -16.87
CA GLU A 78 42.59 9.39 -16.60
C GLU A 78 43.68 10.41 -16.26
N GLU A 79 43.79 11.51 -16.99
CA GLU A 79 44.75 12.58 -16.74
C GLU A 79 44.47 13.29 -15.40
N PHE A 80 43.21 13.54 -15.06
CA PHE A 80 42.80 14.10 -13.77
C PHE A 80 43.11 13.15 -12.59
N LEU A 81 42.87 11.85 -12.75
CA LEU A 81 43.14 10.83 -11.74
C LEU A 81 44.64 10.62 -11.49
N THR A 82 45.49 10.86 -12.49
CA THR A 82 46.95 10.66 -12.38
C THR A 82 47.69 11.94 -11.93
N ALA A 83 47.17 13.12 -12.23
CA ALA A 83 47.86 14.39 -11.98
C ALA A 83 47.86 14.87 -10.52
N ASN A 84 46.84 14.47 -9.71
CA ASN A 84 46.71 14.90 -8.31
C ASN A 84 46.12 13.79 -7.45
N THR A 85 46.98 12.90 -6.94
CA THR A 85 46.56 11.70 -6.16
C THR A 85 45.68 12.04 -4.93
N ALA A 86 45.95 13.15 -4.24
CA ALA A 86 45.15 13.55 -3.08
C ALA A 86 43.76 14.05 -3.48
N ILE A 87 43.67 14.88 -4.52
CA ILE A 87 42.38 15.43 -4.99
C ILE A 87 41.55 14.36 -5.66
N SER A 88 42.16 13.48 -6.46
CA SER A 88 41.44 12.35 -7.12
C SER A 88 40.90 11.36 -6.11
N THR A 89 41.61 11.09 -5.02
CA THR A 89 41.13 10.22 -3.93
C THR A 89 39.93 10.87 -3.23
N PHE A 90 39.97 12.19 -3.01
CA PHE A 90 38.85 12.91 -2.38
C PHE A 90 37.61 12.94 -3.28
N VAL A 91 37.78 13.22 -4.57
CA VAL A 91 36.71 13.22 -5.59
C VAL A 91 36.13 11.80 -5.74
N GLY A 92 37.01 10.78 -5.80
CA GLY A 92 36.58 9.37 -5.85
C GLY A 92 35.77 8.95 -4.62
N PHE A 93 36.20 9.35 -3.43
CA PHE A 93 35.46 9.11 -2.19
C PHE A 93 34.09 9.80 -2.20
N PHE A 94 34.03 11.05 -2.65
CA PHE A 94 32.77 11.80 -2.72
C PHE A 94 31.81 11.20 -3.76
N LEU A 95 32.33 10.73 -4.90
CA LEU A 95 31.55 10.06 -5.93
C LEU A 95 31.02 8.70 -5.43
N CYS A 96 31.83 7.94 -4.68
CA CYS A 96 31.44 6.70 -4.06
C CYS A 96 30.36 6.90 -3.00
N LEU A 97 30.46 7.95 -2.19
CA LEU A 97 29.46 8.33 -1.19
C LEU A 97 28.14 8.76 -1.84
N LEU A 98 28.18 9.52 -2.92
CA LEU A 98 27.01 9.91 -3.71
C LEU A 98 26.32 8.67 -4.30
N LEU A 99 27.09 7.76 -4.88
CA LEU A 99 26.59 6.51 -5.45
C LEU A 99 25.99 5.62 -4.36
N PHE A 100 26.61 5.55 -3.18
CA PHE A 100 26.07 4.86 -2.02
C PHE A 100 24.73 5.45 -1.58
N ILE A 101 24.59 6.77 -1.51
CA ILE A 101 23.32 7.44 -1.16
C ILE A 101 22.24 7.11 -2.18
N ILE A 102 22.56 7.12 -3.48
CA ILE A 102 21.59 6.76 -4.54
C ILE A 102 21.15 5.31 -4.41
N ILE A 103 22.08 4.36 -4.24
CA ILE A 103 21.76 2.94 -4.07
C ILE A 103 20.95 2.73 -2.79
N PHE A 104 21.32 3.42 -1.70
CA PHE A 104 20.57 3.36 -0.43
C PHE A 104 19.15 3.88 -0.58
N GLN A 105 18.93 4.99 -1.26
CA GLN A 105 17.60 5.55 -1.55
C GLN A 105 16.76 4.58 -2.38
N ILE A 106 17.33 4.01 -3.43
CA ILE A 106 16.65 3.00 -4.26
C ILE A 106 16.34 1.76 -3.44
N GLY A 107 17.28 1.28 -2.63
CA GLY A 107 17.11 0.12 -1.75
C GLY A 107 16.02 0.35 -0.70
N MET A 108 16.01 1.51 -0.05
CA MET A 108 14.96 1.89 0.90
C MET A 108 13.60 2.00 0.24
N GLY A 109 13.52 2.57 -0.97
CA GLY A 109 12.28 2.62 -1.76
C GLY A 109 11.76 1.22 -2.11
N PHE A 110 12.66 0.31 -2.46
CA PHE A 110 12.32 -1.09 -2.75
C PHE A 110 11.82 -1.82 -1.49
N ILE A 111 12.50 -1.66 -0.35
CA ILE A 111 12.07 -2.23 0.94
C ILE A 111 10.72 -1.67 1.36
N GLN A 112 10.49 -0.36 1.24
CA GLN A 112 9.21 0.25 1.55
C GLN A 112 8.08 -0.26 0.65
N ASN A 113 8.37 -0.54 -0.62
CA ASN A 113 7.37 -1.10 -1.54
C ASN A 113 7.05 -2.58 -1.25
N LEU A 114 8.03 -3.36 -0.75
CA LEU A 114 7.82 -4.78 -0.40
C LEU A 114 7.19 -4.98 0.98
N PHE A 115 7.60 -4.18 1.97
CA PHE A 115 7.21 -4.35 3.38
C PHE A 115 6.39 -3.18 3.92
N GLY A 116 6.22 -2.12 3.12
CA GLY A 116 5.42 -0.96 3.51
C GLY A 116 3.93 -1.29 3.62
N ALA A 117 3.25 -0.62 4.53
CA ALA A 117 1.82 -0.71 4.66
C ALA A 117 1.13 -0.31 3.34
N ASN A 118 0.28 -1.19 2.82
CA ASN A 118 -0.52 -0.87 1.64
C ASN A 118 -1.73 -0.03 2.05
N TYR A 119 -1.67 1.28 1.84
CA TYR A 119 -2.77 2.20 2.17
C TYR A 119 -3.90 2.18 1.14
N ASN A 120 -3.69 1.53 0.00
CA ASN A 120 -4.65 1.49 -1.12
C ASN A 120 -4.92 0.06 -1.59
N PRO A 121 -5.29 -0.87 -0.67
CA PRO A 121 -5.41 -2.27 -1.01
C PRO A 121 -6.61 -2.54 -1.93
N TYR A 122 -6.46 -3.53 -2.80
CA TYR A 122 -7.60 -4.24 -3.36
C TYR A 122 -8.18 -5.15 -2.28
N ILE A 123 -9.46 -4.99 -1.98
CA ILE A 123 -10.18 -5.90 -1.10
C ILE A 123 -10.52 -7.19 -1.86
N ILE A 124 -10.98 -7.03 -3.11
CA ILE A 124 -11.01 -8.10 -4.11
C ILE A 124 -10.39 -7.59 -5.41
N ASN A 125 -9.44 -8.38 -5.93
CA ASN A 125 -8.81 -8.12 -7.22
C ASN A 125 -9.31 -9.18 -8.23
N GLY A 126 -10.57 -9.08 -8.62
CA GLY A 126 -11.28 -10.01 -9.48
C GLY A 126 -12.78 -9.87 -9.31
N MET A 127 -13.53 -10.90 -9.62
CA MET A 127 -14.99 -10.93 -9.62
C MET A 127 -15.51 -12.04 -8.71
N VAL A 128 -16.52 -11.73 -7.91
CA VAL A 128 -17.26 -12.68 -7.06
C VAL A 128 -18.75 -12.61 -7.38
N ALA A 129 -19.46 -13.70 -7.14
CA ALA A 129 -20.92 -13.73 -7.22
C ALA A 129 -21.53 -12.93 -6.07
N SER A 130 -22.60 -12.19 -6.32
CA SER A 130 -23.23 -11.32 -5.32
C SER A 130 -24.23 -12.04 -4.41
N ASP A 131 -24.68 -13.25 -4.78
CA ASP A 131 -25.61 -14.10 -4.04
C ASP A 131 -24.91 -15.03 -3.03
N VAL A 132 -23.60 -14.87 -2.88
CA VAL A 132 -22.77 -15.58 -1.89
C VAL A 132 -22.07 -14.53 -1.03
N THR A 133 -22.08 -14.71 0.28
CA THR A 133 -21.33 -13.82 1.18
C THR A 133 -19.85 -14.18 1.16
N THR A 134 -19.03 -13.25 0.67
CA THR A 134 -17.58 -13.31 0.76
C THR A 134 -17.10 -12.42 1.89
N VAL A 135 -16.34 -12.98 2.83
CA VAL A 135 -15.80 -12.25 3.99
C VAL A 135 -14.30 -12.06 3.82
N ILE A 136 -13.84 -10.82 3.90
CA ILE A 136 -12.42 -10.46 3.88
C ILE A 136 -12.06 -9.95 5.26
N SER A 137 -11.22 -10.72 5.95
CA SER A 137 -10.78 -10.35 7.30
C SER A 137 -9.88 -9.10 7.27
N ALA A 138 -10.09 -8.22 8.24
CA ALA A 138 -9.21 -7.08 8.49
C ALA A 138 -8.09 -7.43 9.49
N ASN A 139 -8.11 -8.61 10.11
CA ASN A 139 -7.13 -9.02 11.09
C ASN A 139 -5.85 -9.53 10.40
N PRO A 140 -4.70 -8.86 10.55
CA PRO A 140 -3.46 -9.24 9.87
C PRO A 140 -2.90 -10.61 10.31
N ASN A 141 -3.40 -11.18 11.41
CA ASN A 141 -2.99 -12.50 11.88
C ASN A 141 -3.75 -13.66 11.21
N ILE A 142 -4.69 -13.35 10.31
CA ILE A 142 -5.45 -14.34 9.56
C ILE A 142 -4.94 -14.39 8.13
N ASP A 143 -4.71 -15.59 7.62
CA ASP A 143 -4.27 -15.80 6.24
C ASP A 143 -5.27 -15.19 5.25
N ASN A 144 -4.77 -14.62 4.17
CA ASN A 144 -5.55 -13.92 3.14
C ASN A 144 -6.35 -12.70 3.67
N SER A 145 -5.99 -12.17 4.84
CA SER A 145 -6.58 -10.93 5.33
C SER A 145 -6.10 -9.73 4.53
N VAL A 146 -6.95 -8.72 4.44
CA VAL A 146 -6.62 -7.43 3.83
C VAL A 146 -6.81 -6.33 4.88
N PRO A 147 -5.77 -6.02 5.66
CA PRO A 147 -5.83 -4.95 6.63
C PRO A 147 -6.06 -3.60 5.93
N ILE A 148 -7.09 -2.89 6.37
CA ILE A 148 -7.38 -1.54 5.90
C ILE A 148 -6.87 -0.57 6.95
N TYR A 149 -5.81 0.14 6.63
CA TYR A 149 -5.26 1.16 7.51
C TYR A 149 -6.18 2.37 7.56
N ARG A 150 -6.18 3.04 8.71
CA ARG A 150 -6.88 4.31 8.84
C ARG A 150 -6.34 5.29 7.78
N SER A 151 -7.25 6.06 7.19
CA SER A 151 -6.89 7.12 6.25
C SER A 151 -6.01 8.19 6.92
N VAL A 152 -5.16 8.80 6.12
CA VAL A 152 -4.37 9.96 6.56
C VAL A 152 -5.30 11.14 6.72
N ASP A 153 -5.21 11.86 7.84
CA ASP A 153 -5.94 13.12 8.01
C ASP A 153 -5.24 14.19 7.16
N ALA A 154 -5.97 14.73 6.19
CA ALA A 154 -5.53 15.84 5.37
C ALA A 154 -5.98 17.19 5.98
N ASN A 155 -5.65 18.31 5.32
CA ASN A 155 -6.02 19.65 5.80
C ASN A 155 -7.53 19.86 6.02
N GLN A 156 -8.38 19.04 5.37
CA GLN A 156 -9.84 19.07 5.52
C GLN A 156 -10.39 17.98 6.45
N GLY A 157 -9.52 17.25 7.16
CA GLY A 157 -9.87 16.17 8.06
C GLY A 157 -9.74 14.80 7.39
N LEU A 158 -10.61 13.86 7.80
CA LEU A 158 -10.61 12.48 7.34
C LEU A 158 -10.89 12.38 5.84
N GLU A 159 -10.02 11.71 5.11
CA GLU A 159 -10.20 11.49 3.67
C GLU A 159 -10.03 10.01 3.32
N PHE A 160 -10.94 9.46 2.54
CA PHE A 160 -10.81 8.12 1.99
C PHE A 160 -11.73 7.93 0.78
N THR A 161 -11.45 6.90 -0.01
CA THR A 161 -12.29 6.55 -1.17
C THR A 161 -12.46 5.04 -1.26
N TRP A 162 -13.66 4.63 -1.65
CA TRP A 162 -13.99 3.27 -2.03
C TRP A 162 -14.41 3.24 -3.49
N ASN A 163 -13.89 2.28 -4.24
CA ASN A 163 -14.29 2.03 -5.61
C ASN A 163 -14.75 0.59 -5.76
N VAL A 164 -15.87 0.37 -6.44
CA VAL A 164 -16.42 -0.95 -6.70
C VAL A 164 -17.08 -1.01 -8.06
N TRP A 165 -16.87 -2.09 -8.77
CA TRP A 165 -17.64 -2.46 -9.95
C TRP A 165 -18.68 -3.51 -9.57
N PHE A 166 -19.90 -3.36 -10.06
CA PHE A 166 -20.95 -4.35 -9.84
C PHE A 166 -21.88 -4.43 -11.03
N MET A 167 -22.51 -5.59 -11.19
CA MET A 167 -23.58 -5.83 -12.15
C MET A 167 -24.70 -6.58 -11.42
N ILE A 168 -25.89 -6.02 -11.45
CA ILE A 168 -27.10 -6.59 -10.84
C ILE A 168 -27.93 -7.22 -11.94
N ASN A 169 -28.18 -8.54 -11.86
CA ASN A 169 -29.05 -9.23 -12.80
C ASN A 169 -30.50 -9.23 -12.33
N ASN A 170 -30.71 -9.58 -11.08
CA ASN A 170 -32.02 -9.59 -10.44
C ASN A 170 -31.86 -9.45 -8.92
N GLY A 171 -32.92 -9.09 -8.22
CA GLY A 171 -32.89 -8.95 -6.76
C GLY A 171 -34.29 -9.14 -6.16
N LYS A 172 -34.29 -9.30 -4.83
CA LYS A 172 -35.50 -9.46 -4.05
C LYS A 172 -35.86 -8.13 -3.41
N ASN A 173 -37.16 -7.79 -3.43
CA ASN A 173 -37.69 -6.64 -2.69
C ASN A 173 -37.81 -6.93 -1.17
N SER A 174 -36.82 -7.55 -0.58
CA SER A 174 -36.82 -8.03 0.81
C SER A 174 -35.93 -7.20 1.71
N GLY A 175 -36.08 -5.89 1.69
CA GLY A 175 -35.32 -4.98 2.56
C GLY A 175 -33.88 -4.71 2.12
N ILE A 176 -33.20 -3.83 2.84
CA ILE A 176 -31.81 -3.39 2.55
C ILE A 176 -30.83 -4.53 2.75
N VAL A 177 -31.06 -5.38 3.75
CA VAL A 177 -30.12 -6.36 4.25
C VAL A 177 -29.74 -7.43 3.23
N ASN A 178 -30.68 -7.82 2.40
CA ASN A 178 -30.51 -8.97 1.51
C ASN A 178 -29.87 -8.59 0.16
N ASN A 179 -29.52 -7.35 -0.06
CA ASN A 179 -29.00 -6.87 -1.32
C ASN A 179 -27.71 -6.05 -1.12
N ARG A 180 -26.80 -6.60 -0.34
CA ARG A 180 -25.50 -5.97 -0.06
C ARG A 180 -24.61 -6.06 -1.30
N ILE A 181 -24.03 -4.93 -1.69
CA ILE A 181 -22.89 -4.90 -2.60
C ILE A 181 -21.62 -5.13 -1.77
N PHE A 182 -21.35 -4.26 -0.81
CA PHE A 182 -20.32 -4.47 0.20
C PHE A 182 -20.63 -3.71 1.47
N SER A 183 -20.07 -4.12 2.57
CA SER A 183 -20.10 -3.38 3.82
C SER A 183 -18.85 -3.63 4.64
N LYS A 184 -18.33 -2.58 5.27
CA LYS A 184 -17.25 -2.69 6.26
C LYS A 184 -17.82 -2.43 7.63
N GLY A 185 -17.75 -3.44 8.53
CA GLY A 185 -18.35 -3.32 9.83
C GLY A 185 -18.70 -4.65 10.47
N LEU A 186 -19.50 -4.63 11.52
CA LEU A 186 -20.05 -5.83 12.13
C LEU A 186 -21.13 -6.45 11.24
N ASN A 187 -21.05 -7.74 11.04
CA ASN A 187 -22.11 -8.54 10.40
C ASN A 187 -22.95 -9.24 11.44
N ASP A 188 -23.37 -8.52 12.45
CA ASP A 188 -24.23 -9.11 13.46
C ASP A 188 -25.70 -9.04 12.99
N GLN A 189 -26.21 -10.16 12.50
CA GLN A 189 -27.61 -10.28 12.06
C GLN A 189 -28.63 -9.95 13.16
N LYS A 190 -28.22 -9.99 14.43
CA LYS A 190 -29.05 -9.62 15.56
C LYS A 190 -29.46 -8.14 15.54
N TYR A 191 -28.63 -7.29 14.93
CA TYR A 191 -28.90 -5.86 14.75
C TYR A 191 -29.52 -5.52 13.38
N LEU A 192 -29.73 -6.53 12.56
CA LEU A 192 -30.44 -6.45 11.30
C LEU A 192 -31.94 -6.75 11.49
N SER A 193 -32.42 -6.69 12.73
CA SER A 193 -33.80 -6.98 13.09
C SER A 193 -34.76 -6.02 12.40
N TYR A 194 -35.55 -6.59 11.52
CA TYR A 194 -36.61 -5.93 10.76
C TYR A 194 -37.85 -5.79 11.66
N ASN A 195 -38.01 -4.65 12.28
CA ASN A 195 -39.25 -4.27 13.00
C ASN A 195 -40.03 -3.19 12.20
N GLY A 196 -40.18 -3.40 10.88
CA GLY A 196 -40.95 -2.46 10.05
C GLY A 196 -40.26 -1.13 9.74
N ASP A 197 -39.35 -0.72 10.58
CA ASP A 197 -38.44 0.41 10.40
C ASP A 197 -37.09 -0.08 9.91
N GLU A 198 -36.41 0.74 9.12
CA GLU A 198 -35.14 0.42 8.46
C GLU A 198 -34.09 -0.13 9.44
N PRO A 199 -33.31 -1.17 9.05
CA PRO A 199 -32.36 -1.80 9.94
C PRO A 199 -31.31 -0.81 10.45
N GLU A 200 -31.12 -0.80 11.76
CA GLU A 200 -30.11 0.00 12.43
C GLU A 200 -28.76 -0.72 12.36
N TYR A 201 -27.89 -0.31 11.44
CA TYR A 201 -26.53 -0.81 11.34
C TYR A 201 -25.62 -0.12 12.36
N LEU A 202 -25.40 -0.74 13.49
CA LEU A 202 -24.65 -0.11 14.58
C LEU A 202 -23.17 0.15 14.28
N ASN A 203 -22.55 -0.58 13.40
CA ASN A 203 -21.13 -0.39 13.09
C ASN A 203 -20.82 -0.71 11.61
N VAL A 204 -21.42 0.04 10.70
CA VAL A 204 -21.16 -0.07 9.26
C VAL A 204 -20.70 1.27 8.70
N SER A 205 -19.49 1.30 8.19
CA SER A 205 -18.94 2.52 7.57
C SER A 205 -17.77 2.20 6.63
N PRO A 206 -18.02 2.25 5.31
CA PRO A 206 -19.29 2.38 4.62
C PRO A 206 -20.02 1.05 4.41
N GLY A 207 -21.31 1.11 4.06
CA GLY A 207 -22.07 0.00 3.50
C GLY A 207 -22.85 0.46 2.28
N LEU A 208 -22.73 -0.26 1.17
CA LEU A 208 -23.45 0.01 -0.07
C LEU A 208 -24.42 -1.15 -0.34
N PHE A 209 -25.70 -0.80 -0.43
CA PHE A 209 -26.81 -1.73 -0.58
C PHE A 209 -27.68 -1.35 -1.78
N VAL A 210 -28.34 -2.36 -2.36
CA VAL A 210 -29.32 -2.16 -3.41
C VAL A 210 -30.71 -2.17 -2.81
N THR A 211 -31.52 -1.17 -3.14
CA THR A 211 -32.89 -1.01 -2.66
C THR A 211 -33.85 -0.76 -3.79
N ASN A 212 -35.13 -0.98 -3.54
CA ASN A 212 -36.24 -0.64 -4.46
C ASN A 212 -36.04 -1.17 -5.89
N PHE A 213 -36.13 -2.48 -6.04
CA PHE A 213 -36.23 -3.11 -7.35
C PHE A 213 -37.58 -2.73 -7.99
N THR A 214 -37.52 -1.90 -9.03
CA THR A 214 -38.70 -1.50 -9.77
C THR A 214 -38.88 -2.36 -11.02
N THR A 215 -40.12 -2.42 -11.53
CA THR A 215 -40.45 -3.16 -12.75
C THR A 215 -39.74 -2.57 -13.99
N ASN A 216 -39.21 -1.35 -13.90
CA ASN A 216 -38.58 -0.62 -15.01
C ASN A 216 -37.07 -0.93 -15.18
N LYS A 217 -36.56 -2.03 -14.64
CA LYS A 217 -35.15 -2.38 -14.70
C LYS A 217 -34.20 -1.31 -14.10
N LEU A 218 -34.71 -0.58 -13.12
CA LEU A 218 -33.96 0.41 -12.34
C LEU A 218 -34.00 0.04 -10.89
N VAL A 219 -32.92 0.32 -10.17
CA VAL A 219 -32.81 0.15 -8.72
C VAL A 219 -32.28 1.43 -8.08
N ASN A 220 -32.44 1.54 -6.78
CA ASN A 220 -31.78 2.55 -5.99
C ASN A 220 -30.60 1.91 -5.25
N LEU A 221 -29.52 2.69 -5.02
CA LEU A 221 -28.48 2.34 -4.09
C LEU A 221 -28.67 3.13 -2.80
N THR A 222 -28.39 2.50 -1.69
CA THR A 222 -28.34 3.17 -0.39
C THR A 222 -26.95 3.02 0.19
N LEU A 223 -26.25 4.14 0.34
CA LEU A 223 -24.99 4.22 1.07
C LEU A 223 -25.31 4.50 2.54
N VAL A 224 -24.80 3.66 3.42
CA VAL A 224 -24.92 3.78 4.86
C VAL A 224 -23.57 4.12 5.44
N MET A 225 -23.53 5.12 6.32
CA MET A 225 -22.31 5.54 7.01
C MET A 225 -22.59 5.83 8.48
N ASN A 226 -21.79 5.24 9.36
CA ASN A 226 -21.76 5.68 10.74
C ASN A 226 -20.99 6.98 10.87
N THR A 227 -21.51 7.89 11.65
CA THR A 227 -20.89 9.16 11.98
C THR A 227 -20.72 9.29 13.50
N PHE A 228 -19.85 10.20 13.92
CA PHE A 228 -19.71 10.53 15.33
C PHE A 228 -20.93 11.32 15.81
N ASP A 229 -21.45 10.97 16.98
CA ASP A 229 -22.49 11.79 17.61
C ASP A 229 -21.84 12.99 18.33
N SER A 230 -22.39 14.17 18.09
CA SER A 230 -21.99 15.41 18.77
C SER A 230 -22.52 15.51 20.20
N SER A 231 -23.50 14.69 20.59
CA SER A 231 -24.21 14.76 21.87
C SER A 231 -23.57 13.93 22.99
N GLN A 232 -22.34 13.44 22.83
CA GLN A 232 -21.66 12.54 23.78
C GLN A 232 -22.36 11.19 24.05
N ASN A 233 -23.41 10.88 23.32
CA ASN A 233 -24.01 9.56 23.36
C ASN A 233 -23.04 8.55 22.71
N THR A 234 -22.86 7.43 23.36
CA THR A 234 -21.95 6.35 22.89
C THR A 234 -22.47 5.63 21.64
N SER A 235 -23.71 5.85 21.26
CA SER A 235 -24.33 5.23 20.09
C SER A 235 -23.93 5.98 18.81
N PRO A 236 -23.41 5.26 17.79
CA PRO A 236 -23.07 5.90 16.51
C PRO A 236 -24.35 6.37 15.82
N THR A 237 -24.30 7.56 15.26
CA THR A 237 -25.36 8.06 14.39
C THR A 237 -25.21 7.45 13.00
N ILE A 238 -26.33 7.08 12.39
CA ILE A 238 -26.37 6.48 11.06
C ILE A 238 -26.88 7.52 10.07
N GLU A 239 -26.09 7.76 9.03
CA GLU A 239 -26.52 8.60 7.92
C GLU A 239 -26.68 7.75 6.66
N LYS A 240 -27.78 7.98 5.94
CA LYS A 240 -28.11 7.27 4.71
C LYS A 240 -28.16 8.23 3.54
N ILE A 241 -27.63 7.78 2.41
CA ILE A 241 -27.62 8.51 1.15
C ILE A 241 -28.22 7.60 0.08
N SER A 242 -29.38 7.98 -0.45
CA SER A 242 -30.06 7.23 -1.50
C SER A 242 -29.67 7.77 -2.88
N ILE A 243 -29.29 6.88 -3.79
CA ILE A 243 -28.89 7.16 -5.16
C ILE A 243 -29.88 6.45 -6.07
N SER A 244 -30.71 7.21 -6.78
CA SER A 244 -31.78 6.65 -7.62
C SER A 244 -31.36 6.43 -9.07
N ASN A 245 -32.16 5.61 -9.76
CA ASN A 245 -32.07 5.39 -11.20
C ASN A 245 -30.77 4.71 -11.64
N ILE A 246 -30.40 3.64 -10.98
CA ILE A 246 -29.27 2.80 -11.37
C ILE A 246 -29.79 1.65 -12.25
N PRO A 247 -29.28 1.47 -13.48
CA PRO A 247 -29.72 0.41 -14.37
C PRO A 247 -29.23 -0.96 -13.89
N ILE A 248 -30.05 -1.99 -14.09
CA ILE A 248 -29.64 -3.39 -13.90
C ILE A 248 -29.12 -4.00 -15.21
N GLN A 249 -28.50 -5.18 -15.12
CA GLN A 249 -27.92 -5.93 -16.26
C GLN A 249 -26.82 -5.15 -17.01
N LYS A 250 -26.17 -4.22 -16.36
CA LYS A 250 -25.01 -3.48 -16.86
C LYS A 250 -23.95 -3.36 -15.78
N TRP A 251 -22.71 -3.34 -16.18
CA TRP A 251 -21.61 -3.01 -15.28
C TRP A 251 -21.67 -1.55 -14.86
N ILE A 252 -21.62 -1.32 -13.58
CA ILE A 252 -21.64 0.01 -12.97
C ILE A 252 -20.38 0.18 -12.12
N CYS A 253 -19.67 1.26 -12.35
CA CYS A 253 -18.60 1.73 -11.49
C CYS A 253 -19.18 2.69 -10.45
N CYS A 254 -19.05 2.39 -9.18
CA CYS A 254 -19.42 3.28 -8.09
C CYS A 254 -18.16 3.69 -7.32
N THR A 255 -17.87 4.99 -7.29
CA THR A 255 -16.78 5.54 -6.48
C THR A 255 -17.38 6.42 -5.39
N ILE A 256 -17.08 6.10 -4.14
CA ILE A 256 -17.54 6.82 -2.94
C ILE A 256 -16.32 7.55 -2.40
N ARG A 257 -16.24 8.85 -2.61
CA ARG A 257 -15.16 9.72 -2.15
C ARG A 257 -15.61 10.49 -0.93
N VAL A 258 -14.86 10.42 0.13
CA VAL A 258 -15.13 11.11 1.39
C VAL A 258 -14.01 12.10 1.65
N GLN A 259 -14.40 13.35 1.95
CA GLN A 259 -13.47 14.42 2.31
C GLN A 259 -14.07 15.23 3.45
N GLY A 260 -13.55 15.02 4.66
CA GLY A 260 -14.14 15.57 5.88
C GLY A 260 -15.59 15.09 6.05
N LYS A 261 -16.54 16.02 6.01
CA LYS A 261 -17.98 15.73 6.07
C LYS A 261 -18.63 15.57 4.69
N THR A 262 -17.93 15.85 3.62
CA THR A 262 -18.48 15.79 2.27
C THR A 262 -18.32 14.41 1.68
N VAL A 263 -19.40 13.84 1.20
CA VAL A 263 -19.43 12.56 0.48
C VAL A 263 -19.83 12.82 -0.96
N ASP A 264 -18.94 12.49 -1.88
CA ASP A 264 -19.16 12.53 -3.32
C ASP A 264 -19.34 11.10 -3.84
N ILE A 265 -20.43 10.87 -4.56
CA ILE A 265 -20.74 9.60 -5.17
C ILE A 265 -20.68 9.74 -6.68
N TYR A 266 -19.75 9.03 -7.29
CA TYR A 266 -19.60 8.98 -8.74
C TYR A 266 -20.16 7.66 -9.26
N ILE A 267 -20.93 7.75 -10.32
CA ILE A 267 -21.43 6.59 -11.07
C ILE A 267 -20.87 6.68 -12.48
N ASN A 268 -20.15 5.65 -12.87
CA ASN A 268 -19.48 5.58 -14.19
C ASN A 268 -18.61 6.82 -14.47
N GLY A 269 -17.82 7.23 -13.48
CA GLY A 269 -16.93 8.38 -13.57
C GLY A 269 -17.60 9.76 -13.44
N LEU A 270 -18.91 9.85 -13.41
CA LEU A 270 -19.65 11.12 -13.31
C LEU A 270 -20.18 11.33 -11.90
N LEU A 271 -20.03 12.56 -11.37
CA LEU A 271 -20.58 12.92 -10.08
C LEU A 271 -22.11 12.83 -10.13
N LYS A 272 -22.65 11.83 -9.46
CA LYS A 272 -24.10 11.60 -9.38
C LYS A 272 -24.73 12.36 -8.23
N GLN A 273 -24.05 12.39 -7.08
CA GLN A 273 -24.57 13.03 -5.88
C GLN A 273 -23.44 13.52 -4.98
N ARG A 274 -23.64 14.69 -4.36
CA ARG A 274 -22.83 15.21 -3.26
C ARG A 274 -23.72 15.40 -2.05
N LYS A 275 -23.27 14.92 -0.91
CA LYS A 275 -23.96 15.05 0.37
C LYS A 275 -22.99 15.54 1.44
N ASN A 276 -23.40 16.53 2.19
CA ASN A 276 -22.74 16.91 3.42
C ASN A 276 -23.36 16.14 4.58
N LEU A 277 -22.54 15.36 5.27
CA LEU A 277 -22.92 14.65 6.49
C LEU A 277 -23.11 15.65 7.64
N ILE A 278 -23.96 15.31 8.58
CA ILE A 278 -24.17 16.10 9.79
C ILE A 278 -22.89 16.06 10.64
N ASN A 279 -22.31 14.86 10.80
CA ASN A 279 -21.13 14.64 11.59
C ASN A 279 -20.00 14.01 10.77
N LEU A 280 -18.80 13.93 11.35
CA LEU A 280 -17.66 13.26 10.71
C LEU A 280 -17.91 11.75 10.61
N PRO A 281 -17.59 11.12 9.47
CA PRO A 281 -17.71 9.69 9.31
C PRO A 281 -16.77 8.95 10.25
N ARG A 282 -17.24 7.81 10.76
CA ARG A 282 -16.49 6.95 11.67
C ARG A 282 -15.91 5.78 10.91
N GLN A 283 -14.60 5.62 10.92
CA GLN A 283 -13.93 4.42 10.41
C GLN A 283 -13.93 3.31 11.49
N ASN A 284 -13.96 2.07 11.04
CA ASN A 284 -13.91 0.88 11.90
C ASN A 284 -12.83 -0.10 11.42
N TYR A 285 -12.45 -1.06 12.28
CA TYR A 285 -11.45 -2.08 12.01
C TYR A 285 -12.05 -3.48 11.79
N TYR A 286 -13.37 -3.56 11.63
CA TYR A 286 -14.07 -4.81 11.38
C TYR A 286 -13.83 -5.33 9.97
N ASP A 287 -14.29 -6.54 9.72
CA ASP A 287 -14.15 -7.22 8.42
C ASP A 287 -14.95 -6.53 7.31
N THR A 288 -14.63 -6.86 6.07
CA THR A 288 -15.37 -6.41 4.90
C THR A 288 -16.20 -7.56 4.36
N TYR A 289 -17.49 -7.34 4.22
CA TYR A 289 -18.46 -8.31 3.71
C TYR A 289 -18.90 -7.90 2.31
N ILE A 290 -18.91 -8.84 1.38
CA ILE A 290 -19.18 -8.60 -0.03
C ILE A 290 -20.24 -9.59 -0.47
N GLY A 291 -21.30 -9.08 -1.11
CA GLY A 291 -22.48 -9.90 -1.43
C GLY A 291 -23.29 -10.29 -0.20
N GLU A 292 -24.35 -11.05 -0.41
CA GLU A 292 -25.20 -11.59 0.65
C GLU A 292 -25.79 -12.92 0.21
N GLU A 293 -25.74 -13.93 1.09
CA GLU A 293 -26.30 -15.25 0.81
C GLU A 293 -27.79 -15.14 0.50
N ALA A 294 -28.23 -15.77 -0.58
CA ALA A 294 -29.59 -15.69 -1.09
C ALA A 294 -30.09 -14.25 -1.38
N GLY A 295 -29.19 -13.29 -1.53
CA GLY A 295 -29.47 -11.90 -1.87
C GLY A 295 -29.76 -11.65 -3.35
N MET A 296 -29.34 -10.48 -3.84
CA MET A 296 -29.42 -10.16 -5.26
C MET A 296 -28.50 -11.05 -6.08
N THR A 297 -28.90 -11.39 -7.30
CA THR A 297 -28.05 -12.12 -8.24
C THR A 297 -27.28 -11.15 -9.14
N GLY A 298 -26.02 -11.44 -9.37
CA GLY A 298 -25.14 -10.63 -10.19
C GLY A 298 -23.68 -10.85 -9.83
N TYR A 299 -22.86 -9.86 -10.05
CA TYR A 299 -21.43 -9.93 -9.83
C TYR A 299 -20.91 -8.64 -9.19
N ILE A 300 -19.91 -8.78 -8.33
CA ILE A 300 -19.18 -7.68 -7.70
C ILE A 300 -17.71 -7.86 -8.07
N SER A 301 -17.06 -6.78 -8.49
CA SER A 301 -15.71 -6.85 -9.03
C SER A 301 -14.87 -5.67 -8.56
N SER A 302 -13.56 -5.90 -8.47
CA SER A 302 -12.54 -4.85 -8.28
C SER A 302 -12.86 -3.88 -7.12
N LEU A 303 -13.27 -4.43 -5.96
CA LEU A 303 -13.47 -3.61 -4.77
C LEU A 303 -12.12 -3.14 -4.24
N ARG A 304 -11.92 -1.83 -4.17
CA ARG A 304 -10.66 -1.22 -3.75
C ARG A 304 -10.90 -0.07 -2.77
N TYR A 305 -10.02 0.03 -1.80
CA TYR A 305 -9.94 1.13 -0.85
C TYR A 305 -8.75 2.04 -1.18
N TYR A 306 -8.91 3.33 -0.92
CA TYR A 306 -7.87 4.34 -0.97
C TYR A 306 -7.88 5.12 0.33
N GLY A 307 -6.74 5.26 0.98
CA GLY A 307 -6.58 5.99 2.24
C GLY A 307 -6.63 7.52 2.08
N TYR A 308 -7.07 8.03 0.93
CA TYR A 308 -7.20 9.45 0.61
C TYR A 308 -8.39 9.72 -0.31
N ALA A 309 -8.79 10.97 -0.43
CA ALA A 309 -9.82 11.39 -1.37
C ALA A 309 -9.25 11.50 -2.79
N VAL A 310 -9.57 10.55 -3.66
CA VAL A 310 -9.07 10.51 -5.05
C VAL A 310 -9.48 11.75 -5.83
N GLY A 311 -8.60 12.22 -6.70
CA GLY A 311 -8.87 13.32 -7.63
C GLY A 311 -9.82 12.91 -8.76
N TYR A 312 -10.36 13.89 -9.48
CA TYR A 312 -11.27 13.62 -10.59
C TYR A 312 -10.63 12.80 -11.71
N ASP A 313 -9.38 13.09 -12.05
CA ASP A 313 -8.63 12.34 -13.07
C ASP A 313 -8.44 10.86 -12.69
N GLU A 314 -8.24 10.63 -11.40
CA GLU A 314 -8.12 9.28 -10.86
C GLU A 314 -9.48 8.55 -10.90
N VAL A 315 -10.60 9.23 -10.60
CA VAL A 315 -11.95 8.69 -10.78
C VAL A 315 -12.19 8.28 -12.23
N GLN A 316 -11.76 9.10 -13.21
CA GLN A 316 -11.86 8.75 -14.62
C GLN A 316 -10.99 7.53 -14.97
N SER A 317 -9.79 7.44 -14.42
CA SER A 317 -8.90 6.29 -14.61
C SER A 317 -9.49 4.99 -14.03
N LEU A 318 -10.12 5.07 -12.86
CA LEU A 318 -10.83 3.95 -12.24
C LEU A 318 -12.01 3.47 -13.08
N PHE A 319 -12.76 4.40 -13.66
CA PHE A 319 -13.82 4.05 -14.59
C PHE A 319 -13.26 3.46 -15.89
N ALA A 320 -12.22 4.04 -16.46
CA ALA A 320 -11.62 3.58 -17.71
C ALA A 320 -10.98 2.19 -17.60
N SER A 321 -10.52 1.79 -16.42
CA SER A 321 -9.93 0.46 -16.18
C SER A 321 -10.92 -0.69 -16.31
N GLY A 322 -12.22 -0.43 -16.16
CA GLY A 322 -13.27 -1.44 -16.27
C GLY A 322 -13.30 -2.46 -15.11
N PRO A 323 -14.29 -3.36 -15.12
CA PRO A 323 -14.39 -4.45 -14.17
C PRO A 323 -13.40 -5.57 -14.50
N SER A 324 -12.85 -6.23 -13.50
CA SER A 324 -12.16 -7.52 -13.70
C SER A 324 -13.20 -8.62 -13.94
N LEU A 325 -13.04 -9.39 -14.99
CA LEU A 325 -13.93 -10.53 -15.30
C LEU A 325 -13.37 -11.86 -14.81
N LYS A 326 -12.23 -11.84 -14.12
CA LYS A 326 -11.63 -13.05 -13.55
C LYS A 326 -12.38 -13.44 -12.29
N MET A 327 -13.09 -14.57 -12.33
CA MET A 327 -13.74 -15.15 -11.15
C MET A 327 -12.70 -15.51 -10.08
N ILE A 328 -12.97 -15.11 -8.86
CA ILE A 328 -12.21 -15.52 -7.68
C ILE A 328 -13.12 -16.50 -6.93
N THR A 329 -12.66 -17.73 -6.76
CA THR A 329 -13.27 -18.66 -5.79
C THR A 329 -12.64 -18.38 -4.43
N THR A 330 -13.41 -18.52 -3.36
CA THR A 330 -12.93 -18.32 -1.97
C THR A 330 -11.71 -19.19 -1.62
N THR A 331 -11.49 -20.28 -2.38
CA THR A 331 -10.32 -21.16 -2.30
C THR A 331 -9.12 -20.65 -3.12
N SER A 332 -9.32 -19.70 -4.02
CA SER A 332 -8.30 -19.13 -4.90
C SER A 332 -8.13 -17.61 -4.71
N MET A 333 -8.36 -17.11 -3.50
CA MET A 333 -7.74 -15.84 -3.16
C MET A 333 -6.25 -15.98 -3.48
N PRO A 334 -5.68 -15.06 -4.28
CA PRO A 334 -4.26 -15.14 -4.56
C PRO A 334 -3.61 -15.20 -3.18
N GLU A 335 -3.01 -16.34 -2.86
CA GLU A 335 -1.92 -16.34 -1.92
C GLU A 335 -1.07 -15.17 -2.40
N THR A 336 -1.04 -14.09 -1.65
CA THR A 336 0.04 -13.13 -1.81
C THR A 336 1.24 -14.02 -1.66
N SER A 337 1.84 -14.37 -2.80
CA SER A 337 2.98 -15.28 -2.79
C SER A 337 3.96 -14.64 -1.83
N ASP A 338 4.07 -15.24 -0.67
CA ASP A 338 5.01 -14.88 0.38
C ASP A 338 6.43 -15.16 -0.12
N TYR A 339 6.77 -14.53 -1.25
CA TYR A 339 8.06 -14.68 -1.92
C TYR A 339 9.24 -14.36 -1.01
N LEU A 340 8.98 -13.85 0.18
CA LEU A 340 9.94 -13.54 1.24
C LEU A 340 9.40 -13.87 2.64
N SER A 341 8.36 -14.71 2.78
CA SER A 341 8.00 -15.18 4.10
C SER A 341 9.06 -16.13 4.63
N MET A 342 9.28 -16.11 5.94
CA MET A 342 10.19 -17.05 6.61
C MET A 342 9.81 -18.52 6.35
N ASN A 343 8.58 -18.81 6.01
CA ASN A 343 8.07 -20.14 5.65
C ASN A 343 8.73 -20.69 4.38
N TRP A 344 9.24 -19.81 3.49
CA TRP A 344 9.98 -20.24 2.30
C TRP A 344 11.34 -20.89 2.60
N TYR A 345 11.90 -20.58 3.77
CA TYR A 345 13.18 -21.14 4.24
C TYR A 345 13.02 -22.39 5.12
N THR A 346 11.80 -22.74 5.53
CA THR A 346 11.52 -23.84 6.46
C THR A 346 10.74 -25.01 5.85
N SER A 347 10.34 -24.91 4.58
CA SER A 347 9.65 -25.99 3.84
C SER A 347 10.60 -26.90 3.08
#